data_4138485498276d82edc962c737dd3be8
#
_entry.id   4138485498276d82edc962c737dd3be8
#
_cell.length_a   1.000
_cell.length_b   1.000
_cell.length_c   1.000
_cell.angle_alpha   90.00
_cell.angle_beta   90.00
_cell.angle_gamma   90.00
#
_symmetry.space_group_name_H-M   'P 1'
#
loop_
_entity.id
_entity.type
_entity.pdbx_description
1 polymer ?
#
loop_
_entity_poly.entity_id
_entity_poly.type
_entity_poly.pdbx_seq_one_letter_code
_entity_poly.pdbx_strand_id
1 'polypeptide(L)'
;MNSFVLLSTFRIFATKTLNIMDAKRILKYLKQLSANNSRAWFQNHKQEYDTIRADFEQGVQQAIVRIASFDPTVAHLTVKDCTYRFYRDTRFSNDKSPYKTHLGAYIAAHGKKALHGGYYLHLEPGHCMVCCGNYWLPTNILTSCRTEIMGNIDEWLRYVRSSEFLKYYGNPEPTSMKTPTDVSSWDQSQGFGLERLKTCPSGFPRDCE
;
A
#
# COMPACT_ATOMS: atom_id res chain seq x y z
N MET A 1 1.83 13.58 18.14
CA MET A 1 2.67 12.34 18.09
C MET A 1 3.56 12.44 16.87
N ASN A 2 4.88 12.43 17.06
CA ASN A 2 5.85 12.94 16.08
C ASN A 2 5.86 12.13 14.77
N SER A 3 5.40 12.73 13.67
CA SER A 3 5.51 12.21 12.29
C SER A 3 6.96 11.86 11.87
N PHE A 4 7.96 12.38 12.55
CA PHE A 4 9.37 12.06 12.35
C PHE A 4 9.74 10.60 12.63
N VAL A 5 9.05 9.96 13.56
CA VAL A 5 9.26 8.54 13.89
C VAL A 5 8.80 7.63 12.73
N LEU A 6 7.79 8.04 11.97
CA LEU A 6 7.24 7.29 10.84
C LEU A 6 8.26 7.10 9.70
N LEU A 7 9.01 8.13 9.33
CA LEU A 7 9.92 8.09 8.17
C LEU A 7 11.21 7.31 8.44
N SER A 8 11.83 7.47 9.61
CA SER A 8 13.05 6.73 9.97
C SER A 8 12.78 5.24 10.20
N THR A 9 11.61 4.90 10.73
CA THR A 9 11.21 3.52 11.02
C THR A 9 10.78 2.77 9.76
N PHE A 10 10.25 3.48 8.76
CA PHE A 10 9.87 2.90 7.48
C PHE A 10 11.08 2.33 6.72
N ARG A 11 12.26 2.94 6.87
CA ARG A 11 13.53 2.42 6.31
C ARG A 11 13.92 1.07 6.92
N ILE A 12 13.74 0.89 8.22
CA ILE A 12 14.03 -0.38 8.92
C ILE A 12 13.05 -1.46 8.48
N PHE A 13 11.80 -1.07 8.21
CA PHE A 13 10.74 -1.96 7.74
C PHE A 13 11.07 -2.53 6.36
N ALA A 14 11.38 -1.69 5.38
CA ALA A 14 11.66 -2.12 4.00
C ALA A 14 12.87 -3.07 3.91
N THR A 15 13.95 -2.80 4.67
CA THR A 15 15.19 -3.58 4.56
C THR A 15 15.20 -4.90 5.31
N LYS A 16 14.50 -5.01 6.46
CA LYS A 16 14.49 -6.24 7.28
C LYS A 16 13.29 -7.17 7.07
N THR A 17 12.16 -6.66 6.57
CA THR A 17 10.94 -7.48 6.38
C THR A 17 11.07 -8.43 5.20
N LEU A 18 11.86 -8.06 4.19
CA LEU A 18 12.06 -8.85 2.98
C LEU A 18 12.80 -10.18 3.19
N ASN A 19 13.56 -10.32 4.28
CA ASN A 19 14.24 -11.58 4.61
C ASN A 19 13.32 -12.66 5.21
N ILE A 20 12.03 -12.38 5.39
CA ILE A 20 11.08 -13.26 6.08
C ILE A 20 10.03 -13.81 5.13
N MET A 21 9.83 -13.16 3.99
CA MET A 21 8.89 -13.53 2.94
C MET A 21 9.66 -13.77 1.65
N ASP A 22 9.46 -14.93 1.03
CA ASP A 22 10.04 -15.22 -0.29
C ASP A 22 9.24 -14.48 -1.40
N ALA A 23 9.52 -13.19 -1.53
CA ALA A 23 8.87 -12.35 -2.53
C ALA A 23 9.12 -12.84 -3.97
N LYS A 24 10.31 -13.39 -4.27
CA LYS A 24 10.64 -13.92 -5.60
C LYS A 24 9.73 -15.08 -5.96
N ARG A 25 9.52 -16.00 -5.04
CA ARG A 25 8.63 -17.16 -5.22
C ARG A 25 7.18 -16.71 -5.42
N ILE A 26 6.72 -15.76 -4.60
CA ILE A 26 5.37 -15.18 -4.73
C ILE A 26 5.19 -14.55 -6.11
N LEU A 27 6.10 -13.69 -6.54
CA LEU A 27 6.03 -13.01 -7.83
C LEU A 27 6.09 -13.96 -9.01
N LYS A 28 6.93 -15.02 -8.93
CA LYS A 28 6.99 -16.07 -9.95
C LYS A 28 5.64 -16.74 -10.13
N TYR A 29 5.00 -17.15 -9.03
CA TYR A 29 3.67 -17.76 -9.07
C TYR A 29 2.63 -16.80 -9.66
N LEU A 30 2.59 -15.54 -9.21
CA LEU A 30 1.64 -14.54 -9.70
C LEU A 30 1.82 -14.27 -11.20
N LYS A 31 3.06 -14.29 -11.71
CA LYS A 31 3.34 -14.18 -13.14
C LYS A 31 2.78 -15.38 -13.94
N GLN A 32 2.95 -16.60 -13.42
CA GLN A 32 2.39 -17.80 -14.05
C GLN A 32 0.86 -17.79 -14.03
N LEU A 33 0.26 -17.37 -12.91
CA LEU A 33 -1.18 -17.21 -12.79
C LEU A 33 -1.73 -16.16 -13.77
N SER A 34 -1.04 -15.02 -13.91
CA SER A 34 -1.45 -13.97 -14.85
C SER A 34 -1.58 -14.49 -16.29
N ALA A 35 -0.65 -15.37 -16.70
CA ALA A 35 -0.66 -15.99 -18.03
C ALA A 35 -1.73 -17.11 -18.18
N ASN A 36 -2.23 -17.68 -17.07
CA ASN A 36 -3.10 -18.87 -17.06
C ASN A 36 -4.34 -18.72 -16.15
N ASN A 37 -4.91 -17.52 -16.03
CA ASN A 37 -5.90 -17.17 -15.03
C ASN A 37 -7.24 -17.87 -15.24
N SER A 38 -7.27 -19.18 -14.95
CA SER A 38 -8.44 -20.04 -15.04
C SER A 38 -8.61 -20.91 -13.78
N ARG A 39 -9.85 -21.37 -13.54
CA ARG A 39 -10.14 -22.24 -12.41
C ARG A 39 -9.40 -23.58 -12.49
N ALA A 40 -9.28 -24.17 -13.68
CA ALA A 40 -8.59 -25.43 -13.88
C ALA A 40 -7.11 -25.31 -13.56
N TRP A 41 -6.43 -24.29 -14.07
CA TRP A 41 -5.03 -24.04 -13.78
C TRP A 41 -4.80 -23.83 -12.27
N PHE A 42 -5.61 -23.01 -11.63
CA PHE A 42 -5.50 -22.73 -10.20
C PHE A 42 -5.67 -23.99 -9.36
N GLN A 43 -6.61 -24.87 -9.67
CA GLN A 43 -6.79 -26.12 -8.92
C GLN A 43 -5.56 -27.01 -9.01
N ASN A 44 -4.93 -27.11 -10.17
CA ASN A 44 -3.70 -27.86 -10.35
C ASN A 44 -2.48 -27.27 -9.60
N HIS A 45 -2.50 -25.97 -9.31
CA HIS A 45 -1.42 -25.26 -8.61
C HIS A 45 -1.82 -24.78 -7.21
N LYS A 46 -2.90 -25.34 -6.67
CA LYS A 46 -3.46 -24.87 -5.38
C LYS A 46 -2.49 -25.05 -4.23
N GLN A 47 -1.75 -26.16 -4.18
CA GLN A 47 -0.75 -26.42 -3.14
C GLN A 47 0.37 -25.37 -3.15
N GLU A 48 0.82 -24.95 -4.33
CA GLU A 48 1.81 -23.89 -4.46
C GLU A 48 1.23 -22.55 -3.99
N TYR A 49 -0.01 -22.26 -4.38
CA TYR A 49 -0.73 -21.06 -3.88
C TYR A 49 -0.83 -21.04 -2.35
N ASP A 50 -1.22 -22.15 -1.74
CA ASP A 50 -1.36 -22.22 -0.28
C ASP A 50 -0.01 -21.97 0.42
N THR A 51 1.10 -22.40 -0.17
CA THR A 51 2.45 -22.14 0.34
C THR A 51 2.83 -20.66 0.22
N ILE A 52 2.67 -20.05 -0.96
CA ILE A 52 3.02 -18.63 -1.14
C ILE A 52 2.11 -17.71 -0.33
N ARG A 53 0.86 -18.13 -0.13
CA ARG A 53 -0.06 -17.40 0.73
C ARG A 53 0.38 -17.42 2.18
N ALA A 54 0.82 -18.56 2.69
CA ALA A 54 1.38 -18.67 4.04
C ALA A 54 2.62 -17.79 4.21
N ASP A 55 3.53 -17.79 3.23
CA ASP A 55 4.71 -16.92 3.22
C ASP A 55 4.31 -15.43 3.27
N PHE A 56 3.34 -15.03 2.45
CA PHE A 56 2.82 -13.66 2.44
C PHE A 56 2.18 -13.28 3.78
N GLU A 57 1.34 -14.14 4.33
CA GLU A 57 0.65 -13.92 5.61
C GLU A 57 1.66 -13.83 6.76
N GLN A 58 2.73 -14.60 6.75
CA GLN A 58 3.84 -14.49 7.72
C GLN A 58 4.54 -13.13 7.59
N GLY A 59 4.80 -12.67 6.36
CA GLY A 59 5.36 -11.35 6.10
C GLY A 59 4.48 -10.22 6.64
N VAL A 60 3.17 -10.32 6.43
CA VAL A 60 2.18 -9.36 6.96
C VAL A 60 2.15 -9.38 8.49
N GLN A 61 2.18 -10.56 9.13
CA GLN A 61 2.23 -10.65 10.59
C GLN A 61 3.45 -9.93 11.17
N GLN A 62 4.59 -10.09 10.54
CA GLN A 62 5.81 -9.40 10.97
C GLN A 62 5.75 -7.90 10.70
N ALA A 63 5.08 -7.51 9.61
CA ALA A 63 4.80 -6.12 9.33
C ALA A 63 3.99 -5.48 10.45
N ILE A 64 2.90 -6.12 10.89
CA ILE A 64 2.07 -5.65 12.00
C ILE A 64 2.91 -5.46 13.26
N VAL A 65 3.70 -6.45 13.66
CA VAL A 65 4.55 -6.39 14.86
C VAL A 65 5.54 -5.23 14.80
N ARG A 66 6.17 -5.01 13.64
CA ARG A 66 7.15 -3.92 13.48
C ARG A 66 6.49 -2.54 13.44
N ILE A 67 5.35 -2.42 12.78
CA ILE A 67 4.59 -1.17 12.76
C ILE A 67 4.09 -0.85 14.16
N ALA A 68 3.62 -1.83 14.90
CA ALA A 68 3.14 -1.67 16.29
C ALA A 68 4.21 -1.10 17.25
N SER A 69 5.50 -1.25 16.94
CA SER A 69 6.58 -0.67 17.76
C SER A 69 6.63 0.87 17.71
N PHE A 70 6.04 1.50 16.69
CA PHE A 70 5.98 2.96 16.55
C PHE A 70 4.56 3.48 16.32
N ASP A 71 3.63 2.62 15.90
CA ASP A 71 2.20 2.91 15.79
C ASP A 71 1.41 1.85 16.59
N PRO A 72 1.23 2.04 17.91
CA PRO A 72 0.55 1.06 18.74
C PRO A 72 -0.92 0.84 18.39
N THR A 73 -1.52 1.70 17.58
CA THR A 73 -2.93 1.57 17.16
C THR A 73 -3.19 0.33 16.30
N VAL A 74 -2.16 -0.27 15.72
CA VAL A 74 -2.27 -1.48 14.89
C VAL A 74 -1.91 -2.77 15.64
N ALA A 75 -1.50 -2.69 16.90
CA ALA A 75 -0.97 -3.85 17.67
C ALA A 75 -1.98 -4.99 17.87
N HIS A 76 -3.28 -4.67 17.85
CA HIS A 76 -4.38 -5.63 18.05
C HIS A 76 -4.78 -6.36 16.75
N LEU A 77 -4.25 -5.96 15.59
CA LEU A 77 -4.67 -6.51 14.30
C LEU A 77 -4.14 -7.92 14.09
N THR A 78 -4.98 -8.72 13.43
CA THR A 78 -4.60 -10.01 12.87
C THR A 78 -4.31 -9.88 11.37
N VAL A 79 -3.61 -10.86 10.80
CA VAL A 79 -3.35 -10.93 9.36
C VAL A 79 -4.65 -10.88 8.55
N LYS A 80 -5.70 -11.52 9.03
CA LYS A 80 -7.02 -11.56 8.38
C LYS A 80 -7.67 -10.18 8.29
N ASP A 81 -7.43 -9.31 9.28
CA ASP A 81 -7.95 -7.94 9.28
C ASP A 81 -7.27 -7.08 8.21
N CYS A 82 -6.06 -7.44 7.80
CA CYS A 82 -5.22 -6.67 6.91
C CYS A 82 -5.23 -7.19 5.46
N THR A 83 -5.31 -8.50 5.24
CA THR A 83 -5.17 -9.10 3.91
C THR A 83 -6.46 -9.10 3.10
N TYR A 84 -6.33 -8.92 1.79
CA TYR A 84 -7.47 -8.96 0.86
C TYR A 84 -7.72 -10.38 0.35
N ARG A 85 -8.98 -10.65 -0.03
CA ARG A 85 -9.35 -11.90 -0.70
C ARG A 85 -8.68 -11.99 -2.08
N PHE A 86 -8.31 -13.20 -2.46
CA PHE A 86 -7.65 -13.47 -3.73
C PHE A 86 -8.63 -13.54 -4.91
N TYR A 87 -9.84 -14.00 -4.67
CA TYR A 87 -10.88 -14.07 -5.70
C TYR A 87 -11.36 -12.69 -6.12
N ARG A 88 -11.51 -12.49 -7.44
CA ARG A 88 -12.11 -11.28 -8.01
C ARG A 88 -13.63 -11.32 -7.93
N ASP A 89 -14.23 -10.15 -7.84
CA ASP A 89 -15.65 -9.96 -8.12
C ASP A 89 -15.79 -9.58 -9.60
N THR A 90 -16.24 -10.54 -10.41
CA THR A 90 -16.29 -10.39 -11.86
C THR A 90 -17.69 -10.04 -12.37
N ARG A 91 -18.68 -9.80 -11.47
CA ARG A 91 -20.08 -9.55 -11.86
C ARG A 91 -20.21 -8.36 -12.80
N PHE A 92 -19.51 -7.27 -12.49
CA PHE A 92 -19.58 -6.01 -13.25
C PHE A 92 -18.30 -5.71 -14.05
N SER A 93 -17.38 -6.67 -14.16
CA SER A 93 -16.12 -6.51 -14.90
C SER A 93 -16.22 -7.12 -16.29
N ASN A 94 -15.66 -6.47 -17.31
CA ASN A 94 -15.47 -7.04 -18.64
C ASN A 94 -14.45 -8.19 -18.62
N ASP A 95 -13.40 -8.07 -17.81
CA ASP A 95 -12.46 -9.15 -17.57
C ASP A 95 -13.04 -10.16 -16.57
N LYS A 96 -13.28 -11.39 -17.04
CA LYS A 96 -13.86 -12.49 -16.28
C LYS A 96 -12.81 -13.39 -15.61
N SER A 97 -11.54 -13.02 -15.60
CA SER A 97 -10.48 -13.73 -14.88
C SER A 97 -10.86 -13.90 -13.41
N PRO A 98 -10.85 -15.15 -12.86
CA PRO A 98 -11.40 -15.40 -11.53
C PRO A 98 -10.50 -14.95 -10.38
N TYR A 99 -9.19 -14.78 -10.60
CA TYR A 99 -8.22 -14.50 -9.56
C TYR A 99 -7.52 -13.17 -9.77
N LYS A 100 -7.09 -12.53 -8.67
CA LYS A 100 -6.22 -11.36 -8.71
C LYS A 100 -4.80 -11.79 -9.07
N THR A 101 -4.09 -10.94 -9.80
CA THR A 101 -2.68 -11.13 -10.17
C THR A 101 -1.72 -10.53 -9.15
N HIS A 102 -2.23 -10.14 -7.99
CA HIS A 102 -1.48 -9.53 -6.92
C HIS A 102 -1.92 -10.02 -5.54
N LEU A 103 -1.04 -9.92 -4.57
CA LEU A 103 -1.35 -10.02 -3.14
C LEU A 103 -1.20 -8.65 -2.51
N GLY A 104 -2.16 -8.27 -1.68
CA GLY A 104 -2.17 -6.98 -1.00
C GLY A 104 -2.59 -7.08 0.46
N ALA A 105 -2.00 -6.22 1.30
CA ALA A 105 -2.38 -6.06 2.69
C ALA A 105 -2.44 -4.57 3.06
N TYR A 106 -3.45 -4.18 3.82
CA TYR A 106 -3.60 -2.84 4.36
C TYR A 106 -3.69 -2.91 5.88
N ILE A 107 -2.71 -2.33 6.55
CA ILE A 107 -2.54 -2.34 8.00
C ILE A 107 -2.92 -0.96 8.50
N ALA A 108 -4.09 -0.83 9.13
CA ALA A 108 -4.61 0.42 9.67
C ALA A 108 -5.37 0.17 10.97
N ALA A 109 -5.48 1.16 11.85
CA ALA A 109 -6.00 1.04 13.21
C ALA A 109 -7.32 0.26 13.36
N HIS A 110 -8.18 0.28 12.34
CA HIS A 110 -9.46 -0.44 12.32
C HIS A 110 -9.54 -1.47 11.17
N GLY A 111 -8.38 -1.99 10.73
CA GLY A 111 -8.26 -2.97 9.66
C GLY A 111 -8.47 -2.38 8.25
N LYS A 112 -8.49 -3.25 7.25
CA LYS A 112 -8.49 -2.89 5.82
C LYS A 112 -9.70 -2.12 5.28
N LYS A 113 -10.74 -1.94 6.09
CA LYS A 113 -11.93 -1.15 5.74
C LYS A 113 -11.95 0.22 6.40
N ALA A 114 -10.93 0.55 7.17
CA ALA A 114 -10.85 1.80 7.89
C ALA A 114 -10.75 3.01 6.94
N LEU A 115 -11.35 4.11 7.37
CA LEU A 115 -11.19 5.43 6.74
C LEU A 115 -9.96 6.19 7.30
N HIS A 116 -9.09 5.50 8.02
CA HIS A 116 -7.85 6.04 8.58
C HIS A 116 -6.68 5.75 7.65
N GLY A 117 -5.68 6.59 7.68
CA GLY A 117 -4.41 6.29 7.05
C GLY A 117 -3.81 5.00 7.60
N GLY A 118 -3.12 4.27 6.75
CA GLY A 118 -2.48 3.01 7.10
C GLY A 118 -1.31 2.68 6.20
N TYR A 119 -0.81 1.48 6.30
CA TYR A 119 0.37 0.99 5.60
C TYR A 119 -0.07 -0.07 4.59
N TYR A 120 0.25 0.14 3.33
CA TYR A 120 -0.16 -0.76 2.26
C TYR A 120 1.04 -1.49 1.67
N LEU A 121 0.95 -2.80 1.61
CA LEU A 121 1.89 -3.69 0.92
C LEU A 121 1.21 -4.29 -0.30
N HIS A 122 1.86 -4.19 -1.46
CA HIS A 122 1.38 -4.74 -2.73
C HIS A 122 2.48 -5.53 -3.41
N LEU A 123 2.21 -6.77 -3.73
CA LEU A 123 3.08 -7.64 -4.51
C LEU A 123 2.37 -8.02 -5.81
N GLU A 124 2.85 -7.47 -6.90
CA GLU A 124 2.40 -7.76 -8.27
C GLU A 124 3.62 -7.79 -9.21
N PRO A 125 3.71 -8.73 -10.14
CA PRO A 125 4.81 -8.73 -11.12
C PRO A 125 4.89 -7.39 -11.88
N GLY A 126 6.04 -6.72 -11.79
CA GLY A 126 6.27 -5.41 -12.42
C GLY A 126 5.71 -4.20 -11.65
N HIS A 127 4.90 -4.40 -10.59
CA HIS A 127 4.23 -3.31 -9.86
C HIS A 127 4.24 -3.50 -8.34
N CYS A 128 5.35 -3.93 -7.75
CA CYS A 128 5.46 -4.00 -6.30
C CYS A 128 5.52 -2.61 -5.68
N MET A 129 4.77 -2.40 -4.59
CA MET A 129 4.82 -1.13 -3.86
C MET A 129 4.62 -1.31 -2.37
N VAL A 130 5.19 -0.39 -1.61
CA VAL A 130 4.89 -0.16 -0.21
C VAL A 130 4.57 1.32 -0.06
N CYS A 131 3.42 1.65 0.50
CA CYS A 131 3.02 3.03 0.70
C CYS A 131 2.27 3.21 2.03
N CYS A 132 2.13 4.45 2.46
CA CYS A 132 1.32 4.80 3.62
C CYS A 132 0.34 5.91 3.26
N GLY A 133 -0.84 5.89 3.91
CA GLY A 133 -1.89 6.85 3.65
C GLY A 133 -3.25 6.20 3.48
N ASN A 134 -4.16 6.87 2.79
CA ASN A 134 -5.48 6.33 2.46
C ASN A 134 -5.75 6.51 0.97
N TYR A 135 -6.13 5.43 0.30
CA TYR A 135 -6.39 5.45 -1.14
C TYR A 135 -7.76 6.06 -1.50
N TRP A 136 -8.75 5.88 -0.62
CA TRP A 136 -10.11 6.34 -0.87
C TRP A 136 -10.70 6.93 0.40
N LEU A 137 -11.07 8.21 0.37
CA LEU A 137 -11.79 8.89 1.43
C LEU A 137 -13.13 9.42 0.92
N PRO A 138 -14.22 9.29 1.68
CA PRO A 138 -15.45 10.00 1.41
C PRO A 138 -15.21 11.51 1.32
N THR A 139 -15.97 12.21 0.48
CA THR A 139 -15.77 13.64 0.20
C THR A 139 -15.78 14.51 1.47
N ASN A 140 -16.65 14.22 2.42
CA ASN A 140 -16.72 14.95 3.69
C ASN A 140 -15.42 14.83 4.49
N ILE A 141 -14.84 13.62 4.60
CA ILE A 141 -13.57 13.39 5.31
C ILE A 141 -12.42 14.03 4.54
N LEU A 142 -12.40 13.87 3.22
CA LEU A 142 -11.39 14.50 2.37
C LEU A 142 -11.41 16.03 2.52
N THR A 143 -12.59 16.65 2.57
CA THR A 143 -12.75 18.09 2.80
C THR A 143 -12.20 18.49 4.17
N SER A 144 -12.50 17.73 5.22
CA SER A 144 -11.94 17.99 6.56
C SER A 144 -10.42 17.90 6.58
N CYS A 145 -9.83 16.89 5.93
CA CYS A 145 -8.37 16.77 5.82
C CYS A 145 -7.76 17.95 5.08
N ARG A 146 -8.39 18.41 4.00
CA ARG A 146 -7.94 19.59 3.23
C ARG A 146 -8.00 20.87 4.07
N THR A 147 -9.10 21.06 4.79
CA THR A 147 -9.26 22.21 5.69
C THR A 147 -8.18 22.22 6.78
N GLU A 148 -7.87 21.07 7.36
CA GLU A 148 -6.83 20.94 8.36
C GLU A 148 -5.44 21.27 7.80
N ILE A 149 -5.12 20.77 6.60
CA ILE A 149 -3.85 21.07 5.92
C ILE A 149 -3.78 22.59 5.60
N MET A 150 -4.87 23.19 5.14
CA MET A 150 -4.90 24.64 4.86
C MET A 150 -4.69 25.47 6.13
N GLY A 151 -5.28 25.07 7.25
CA GLY A 151 -5.10 25.73 8.54
C GLY A 151 -3.68 25.60 9.10
N ASN A 152 -2.93 24.59 8.67
CA ASN A 152 -1.58 24.28 9.14
C ASN A 152 -0.57 24.17 7.98
N ILE A 153 -0.72 25.03 6.96
CA ILE A 153 0.02 24.90 5.70
C ILE A 153 1.54 24.99 5.87
N ASP A 154 2.03 25.81 6.78
CA ASP A 154 3.47 25.96 7.03
C ASP A 154 4.07 24.66 7.63
N GLU A 155 3.30 24.02 8.52
CA GLU A 155 3.71 22.74 9.10
C GLU A 155 3.70 21.64 8.03
N TRP A 156 2.68 21.58 7.20
CA TRP A 156 2.59 20.67 6.08
C TRP A 156 3.77 20.84 5.11
N LEU A 157 4.06 22.07 4.70
CA LEU A 157 5.16 22.38 3.79
C LEU A 157 6.52 22.03 4.41
N ARG A 158 6.70 22.19 5.70
CA ARG A 158 7.92 21.78 6.41
C ARG A 158 8.15 20.28 6.28
N TYR A 159 7.11 19.46 6.36
CA TYR A 159 7.21 17.99 6.20
C TYR A 159 7.49 17.60 4.76
N VAL A 160 6.67 18.04 3.81
CA VAL A 160 6.77 17.59 2.41
C VAL A 160 8.01 18.15 1.69
N ARG A 161 8.61 19.22 2.19
CA ARG A 161 9.85 19.81 1.67
C ARG A 161 11.10 19.36 2.44
N SER A 162 10.95 18.51 3.46
CA SER A 162 12.11 18.00 4.18
C SER A 162 12.96 17.13 3.25
N SER A 163 14.30 17.18 3.44
CA SER A 163 15.25 16.37 2.66
C SER A 163 14.95 14.87 2.75
N GLU A 164 14.45 14.43 3.90
CA GLU A 164 14.06 13.04 4.13
C GLU A 164 12.82 12.66 3.32
N PHE A 165 11.78 13.51 3.33
CA PHE A 165 10.58 13.26 2.51
C PHE A 165 10.93 13.24 1.02
N LEU A 166 11.67 14.25 0.54
CA LEU A 166 12.05 14.37 -0.87
C LEU A 166 12.92 13.20 -1.35
N LYS A 167 13.76 12.65 -0.48
CA LYS A 167 14.59 11.48 -0.79
C LYS A 167 13.77 10.23 -1.09
N TYR A 168 12.64 10.01 -0.40
CA TYR A 168 11.81 8.80 -0.53
C TYR A 168 10.65 8.98 -1.49
N TYR A 169 10.05 10.16 -1.54
CA TYR A 169 8.82 10.44 -2.28
C TYR A 169 9.03 11.34 -3.50
N GLY A 170 10.20 11.94 -3.65
CA GLY A 170 10.45 12.94 -4.68
C GLY A 170 9.75 14.27 -4.40
N ASN A 171 9.80 15.18 -5.36
CA ASN A 171 9.01 16.41 -5.26
C ASN A 171 7.53 16.07 -5.42
N PRO A 172 6.67 16.53 -4.48
CA PRO A 172 5.23 16.47 -4.72
C PRO A 172 4.92 17.27 -5.99
N GLU A 173 4.30 16.62 -6.97
CA GLU A 173 3.96 17.26 -8.25
C GLU A 173 3.08 18.48 -7.99
N PRO A 174 3.44 19.67 -8.52
CA PRO A 174 2.65 20.90 -8.32
C PRO A 174 1.23 20.82 -8.90
N THR A 175 0.98 19.89 -9.81
CA THR A 175 -0.31 19.65 -10.45
C THR A 175 -1.39 19.15 -9.50
N SER A 176 -1.04 18.62 -8.33
CA SER A 176 -2.00 18.18 -7.32
C SER A 176 -2.41 19.29 -6.33
N MET A 177 -1.69 20.40 -6.32
CA MET A 177 -2.01 21.57 -5.49
C MET A 177 -2.31 22.78 -6.36
N LYS A 178 -3.45 22.80 -7.04
CA LYS A 178 -4.04 24.06 -7.48
C LYS A 178 -4.33 24.88 -6.23
N THR A 179 -3.94 26.14 -6.28
CA THR A 179 -3.99 27.12 -5.18
C THR A 179 -5.25 26.97 -4.31
N PRO A 180 -5.16 27.11 -2.98
CA PRO A 180 -6.25 26.83 -2.03
C PRO A 180 -7.54 27.65 -2.17
N THR A 181 -7.64 28.56 -3.11
CA THR A 181 -8.77 29.48 -3.29
C THR A 181 -10.01 28.83 -3.87
N ASP A 182 -9.94 27.60 -4.35
CA ASP A 182 -11.12 26.93 -4.91
C ASP A 182 -11.20 25.45 -4.52
N VAL A 183 -11.66 25.21 -3.29
CA VAL A 183 -11.94 23.87 -2.77
C VAL A 183 -13.06 23.18 -3.57
N SER A 184 -13.87 23.93 -4.31
CA SER A 184 -15.00 23.42 -5.10
C SER A 184 -14.56 22.79 -6.43
N SER A 185 -13.38 23.14 -6.95
CA SER A 185 -12.87 22.67 -8.25
C SER A 185 -11.94 21.46 -8.17
N TRP A 186 -11.76 20.88 -6.99
CA TRP A 186 -10.92 19.68 -6.83
C TRP A 186 -11.68 18.46 -7.33
N ASP A 187 -11.30 17.98 -8.49
CA ASP A 187 -11.82 16.76 -9.08
C ASP A 187 -11.55 15.55 -8.16
N GLN A 188 -12.59 14.75 -7.92
CA GLN A 188 -12.53 13.54 -7.10
C GLN A 188 -11.56 12.47 -7.65
N SER A 189 -11.19 12.55 -8.93
CA SER A 189 -10.21 11.65 -9.58
C SER A 189 -8.76 11.97 -9.20
N GLN A 190 -8.50 13.16 -8.69
CA GLN A 190 -7.18 13.56 -8.18
C GLN A 190 -7.16 13.34 -6.66
N GLY A 191 -7.22 12.10 -6.25
CA GLY A 191 -6.89 11.72 -4.89
C GLY A 191 -5.59 12.41 -4.48
N PHE A 192 -5.45 12.78 -3.19
CA PHE A 192 -4.15 13.17 -2.64
C PHE A 192 -3.14 12.19 -3.19
N GLY A 193 -2.35 12.66 -4.14
CA GLY A 193 -1.47 11.81 -4.92
C GLY A 193 -0.47 11.09 -4.04
N LEU A 194 -0.90 9.96 -3.52
CA LEU A 194 -0.02 8.82 -3.35
C LEU A 194 0.24 8.28 -4.76
N GLU A 195 0.61 9.21 -5.66
CA GLU A 195 1.16 8.80 -6.93
C GLU A 195 2.41 8.00 -6.62
N ARG A 196 2.26 6.71 -6.86
CA ARG A 196 3.28 5.73 -7.16
C ARG A 196 4.67 6.18 -6.71
N LEU A 197 5.10 5.69 -5.60
CA LEU A 197 6.53 5.52 -5.39
C LEU A 197 7.03 4.64 -6.54
N LYS A 198 7.42 5.27 -7.66
CA LYS A 198 8.03 4.64 -8.84
C LYS A 198 9.40 4.05 -8.55
N THR A 199 9.85 4.10 -7.32
CA THR A 199 11.11 3.52 -6.92
C THR A 199 10.84 2.40 -5.94
N CYS A 200 11.01 1.16 -6.40
CA CYS A 200 11.38 0.10 -5.47
C CYS A 200 12.53 0.64 -4.60
N PRO A 201 12.39 0.70 -3.27
CA PRO A 201 13.53 1.02 -2.42
C PRO A 201 14.70 0.12 -2.81
N SER A 202 15.93 0.66 -2.80
CA SER A 202 17.16 -0.08 -3.09
C SER A 202 17.35 -1.25 -2.12
N GLY A 203 16.72 -2.35 -2.38
CA GLY A 203 16.60 -3.56 -1.53
C GLY A 203 15.54 -4.52 -2.02
N PHE A 204 14.61 -4.09 -2.86
CA PHE A 204 13.83 -5.01 -3.67
C PHE A 204 14.75 -5.55 -4.79
N PRO A 205 14.70 -6.86 -5.09
CA PRO A 205 15.41 -7.39 -6.24
C PRO A 205 14.99 -6.58 -7.48
N ARG A 206 15.96 -6.10 -8.27
CA ARG A 206 15.69 -5.37 -9.52
C ARG A 206 14.96 -6.21 -10.58
N ASP A 207 14.65 -7.43 -10.27
CA ASP A 207 13.98 -8.42 -11.10
C ASP A 207 12.44 -8.33 -11.01
N CYS A 208 11.90 -7.18 -10.56
CA CYS A 208 10.47 -6.86 -10.70
C CYS A 208 10.13 -6.32 -12.11
N GLU A 209 11.14 -6.22 -13.02
CA GLU A 209 10.92 -5.94 -14.44
C GLU A 209 10.55 -7.20 -15.23
#